data_0468b9e093b37b14c5d263a2349922c0
#
_entry.id   0468b9e093b37b14c5d263a2349922c0
#
_cell.length_a   1.000
_cell.length_b   1.000
_cell.length_c   1.000
_cell.angle_alpha   90.00
_cell.angle_beta   90.00
_cell.angle_gamma   90.00
#
_symmetry.space_group_name_H-M   'P 1'
#
loop_
_entity.id
_entity.type
_entity.pdbx_description
1 polymer ?
#
loop_
_entity_poly.entity_id
_entity_poly.type
_entity_poly.pdbx_seq_one_letter_code
_entity_poly.pdbx_strand_id
1 'polypeptide(L)'
;MNTVMIVTGESSGELYGSLLAKELKNSYPDVRIVGIGGDRMRKVGVELISGISSAFGISELFSALRDLKSAFKRTNEAIKELMPDVLVLIDFPDFNIKVAGFAKKCKIKILYYVSPQVWAWRKGRVKKIAGLVDRMAVILPFEADIYRRAGLQCEFVGHPIVEEIEEVLKSINPSLPPFNSPLSKGGIKGVKGGNGGIINSELRTIFKSTLGLDPNRPLLSLLPGSRPHELERLLPLMVEVIREFKRGHEINSGKDYQFCIPLAPNINEVKYRQYIDALIQEGAIIKRGETIQVLAASDMAVIASGTATLQAAFLEVPMVVIYKLSTFSYLLGRLFINVKHICLVNILSGGEIVPELLQQKANPEDIIEKLKKIMFDVAYREGMINQFKKIKEPFLGLKASNRVSGIIEEMAGWVQ
;
A
#
# COMPACT_ATOMS: atom_id res chain seq x y z
N MET A 1 -0.94 31.52 12.48
CA MET A 1 -1.69 30.26 12.41
C MET A 1 -0.80 29.26 11.68
N ASN A 2 -0.43 28.18 12.34
CA ASN A 2 0.43 27.15 11.77
C ASN A 2 -0.23 26.52 10.56
N THR A 3 0.45 26.49 9.41
CA THR A 3 -0.14 26.01 8.15
C THR A 3 0.75 24.97 7.48
N VAL A 4 0.19 23.80 7.20
CA VAL A 4 0.85 22.72 6.46
C VAL A 4 0.12 22.48 5.15
N MET A 5 0.87 22.35 4.06
CA MET A 5 0.31 21.93 2.78
C MET A 5 0.73 20.51 2.45
N ILE A 6 -0.23 19.61 2.17
CA ILE A 6 0.03 18.21 1.84
C ILE A 6 -0.41 17.93 0.39
N VAL A 7 0.49 17.40 -0.42
CA VAL A 7 0.22 17.09 -1.84
C VAL A 7 0.40 15.60 -2.10
N THR A 8 -0.69 14.93 -2.50
CA THR A 8 -0.71 13.50 -2.84
C THR A 8 -1.27 13.27 -4.25
N GLY A 9 -0.98 12.14 -4.85
CA GLY A 9 -1.42 11.85 -6.23
C GLY A 9 -2.10 10.49 -6.43
N GLU A 10 -1.97 9.56 -5.50
CA GLU A 10 -2.54 8.21 -5.59
C GLU A 10 -3.27 7.82 -4.30
N SER A 11 -4.09 6.76 -4.35
CA SER A 11 -4.88 6.28 -3.20
C SER A 11 -4.02 5.93 -1.97
N SER A 12 -2.82 5.37 -2.18
CA SER A 12 -1.87 5.11 -1.09
C SER A 12 -1.35 6.41 -0.47
N GLY A 13 -1.01 7.40 -1.31
CA GLY A 13 -0.59 8.72 -0.85
C GLY A 13 -1.70 9.45 -0.09
N GLU A 14 -2.96 9.32 -0.52
CA GLU A 14 -4.12 9.85 0.20
C GLU A 14 -4.25 9.25 1.60
N LEU A 15 -4.11 7.92 1.72
CA LEU A 15 -4.10 7.25 3.02
C LEU A 15 -3.01 7.83 3.92
N TYR A 16 -1.78 7.91 3.42
CA TYR A 16 -0.64 8.42 4.20
C TYR A 16 -0.81 9.88 4.59
N GLY A 17 -1.34 10.71 3.68
CA GLY A 17 -1.70 12.09 3.96
C GLY A 17 -2.80 12.23 5.00
N SER A 18 -3.79 11.32 5.02
CA SER A 18 -4.86 11.35 6.00
C SER A 18 -4.38 10.94 7.40
N LEU A 19 -3.52 9.92 7.51
CA LEU A 19 -2.91 9.52 8.78
C LEU A 19 -2.03 10.63 9.35
N LEU A 20 -1.21 11.27 8.51
CA LEU A 20 -0.40 12.42 8.91
C LEU A 20 -1.25 13.61 9.35
N ALA A 21 -2.30 13.94 8.61
CA ALA A 21 -3.20 15.05 8.96
C ALA A 21 -3.92 14.80 10.30
N LYS A 22 -4.35 13.56 10.56
CA LYS A 22 -4.94 13.15 11.82
C LYS A 22 -3.96 13.35 12.99
N GLU A 23 -2.70 12.91 12.82
CA GLU A 23 -1.64 13.03 13.84
C GLU A 23 -1.29 14.50 14.10
N LEU A 24 -1.13 15.31 13.05
CA LEU A 24 -0.88 16.76 13.18
C LEU A 24 -2.00 17.47 13.95
N LYS A 25 -3.27 17.15 13.68
CA LYS A 25 -4.40 17.74 14.40
C LYS A 25 -4.52 17.28 15.85
N ASN A 26 -4.09 16.07 16.15
CA ASN A 26 -4.02 15.58 17.53
C ASN A 26 -2.95 16.34 18.33
N SER A 27 -1.78 16.62 17.72
CA SER A 27 -0.68 17.35 18.37
C SER A 27 -0.89 18.87 18.36
N TYR A 28 -1.50 19.39 17.30
CA TYR A 28 -1.74 20.82 17.07
C TYR A 28 -3.20 21.05 16.61
N PRO A 29 -4.18 21.14 17.54
CA PRO A 29 -5.62 21.25 17.18
C PRO A 29 -5.95 22.43 16.24
N ASP A 30 -5.22 23.54 16.38
CA ASP A 30 -5.41 24.76 15.58
C ASP A 30 -4.60 24.80 14.27
N VAL A 31 -3.91 23.69 13.92
CA VAL A 31 -3.16 23.64 12.65
C VAL A 31 -4.11 23.68 11.45
N ARG A 32 -3.84 24.57 10.53
CA ARG A 32 -4.49 24.60 9.23
C ARG A 32 -3.78 23.65 8.28
N ILE A 33 -4.52 22.68 7.75
CA ILE A 33 -3.97 21.72 6.77
C ILE A 33 -4.72 21.89 5.46
N VAL A 34 -4.00 22.21 4.41
CA VAL A 34 -4.53 22.39 3.05
C VAL A 34 -3.83 21.45 2.09
N GLY A 35 -4.41 21.15 0.93
CA GLY A 35 -3.67 20.37 -0.05
C GLY A 35 -4.45 19.70 -1.16
N ILE A 36 -3.77 18.77 -1.83
CA ILE A 36 -4.36 17.89 -2.85
C ILE A 36 -4.50 16.50 -2.25
N GLY A 37 -5.72 15.96 -2.31
CA GLY A 37 -6.04 14.67 -1.73
C GLY A 37 -7.45 14.24 -2.14
N GLY A 38 -7.97 13.24 -1.44
CA GLY A 38 -9.32 12.74 -1.65
C GLY A 38 -10.18 12.79 -0.39
N ASP A 39 -11.25 11.99 -0.37
CA ASP A 39 -12.25 12.00 0.69
C ASP A 39 -11.72 11.57 2.06
N ARG A 40 -10.70 10.71 2.11
CA ARG A 40 -10.06 10.32 3.38
C ARG A 40 -9.39 11.53 4.05
N MET A 41 -8.67 12.34 3.28
CA MET A 41 -8.03 13.56 3.78
C MET A 41 -9.08 14.61 4.16
N ARG A 42 -10.15 14.78 3.37
CA ARG A 42 -11.27 15.69 3.69
C ARG A 42 -11.93 15.31 5.02
N LYS A 43 -12.19 14.02 5.26
CA LYS A 43 -12.84 13.53 6.50
C LYS A 43 -12.04 13.83 7.76
N VAL A 44 -10.71 13.92 7.67
CA VAL A 44 -9.85 14.33 8.79
C VAL A 44 -9.60 15.84 8.84
N GLY A 45 -10.35 16.62 8.06
CA GLY A 45 -10.36 18.08 8.13
C GLY A 45 -9.25 18.77 7.33
N VAL A 46 -8.75 18.14 6.26
CA VAL A 46 -7.88 18.81 5.28
C VAL A 46 -8.73 19.65 4.32
N GLU A 47 -8.37 20.91 4.14
CA GLU A 47 -8.98 21.80 3.15
C GLU A 47 -8.45 21.45 1.75
N LEU A 48 -9.28 20.83 0.90
CA LEU A 48 -8.82 20.39 -0.42
C LEU A 48 -8.85 21.54 -1.44
N ILE A 49 -7.70 21.86 -2.02
CA ILE A 49 -7.52 22.78 -3.15
C ILE A 49 -7.97 22.10 -4.46
N SER A 50 -7.73 20.80 -4.57
CA SER A 50 -8.12 19.96 -5.71
C SER A 50 -8.26 18.51 -5.27
N GLY A 51 -9.22 17.79 -5.85
CA GLY A 51 -9.38 16.35 -5.62
C GLY A 51 -8.43 15.51 -6.47
N ILE A 52 -8.08 14.31 -6.00
CA ILE A 52 -7.28 13.32 -6.75
C ILE A 52 -8.01 12.93 -8.05
N SER A 53 -9.31 12.72 -8.01
CA SER A 53 -10.12 12.32 -9.16
C SER A 53 -10.15 13.37 -10.28
N SER A 54 -10.10 14.64 -9.95
CA SER A 54 -10.06 15.74 -10.91
C SER A 54 -8.67 16.04 -11.46
N ALA A 55 -7.61 15.60 -10.75
CA ALA A 55 -6.23 15.82 -11.17
C ALA A 55 -5.64 14.63 -11.96
N PHE A 56 -6.22 13.41 -11.80
CA PHE A 56 -5.62 12.16 -12.27
C PHE A 56 -6.63 11.15 -12.84
N GLY A 57 -7.84 11.61 -13.17
CA GLY A 57 -8.86 10.80 -13.83
C GLY A 57 -8.38 10.26 -15.17
N ILE A 58 -8.52 8.94 -15.35
CA ILE A 58 -8.10 8.20 -16.55
C ILE A 58 -9.21 8.30 -17.61
N SER A 59 -9.53 9.48 -18.02
CA SER A 59 -10.34 9.69 -19.21
C SER A 59 -9.55 10.55 -20.19
N GLU A 60 -9.08 9.93 -21.27
CA GLU A 60 -8.39 10.53 -22.40
C GLU A 60 -7.13 11.36 -22.07
N LEU A 61 -6.03 11.04 -22.71
CA LEU A 61 -4.67 11.58 -22.47
C LEU A 61 -4.62 13.13 -22.45
N PHE A 62 -5.51 13.78 -23.22
CA PHE A 62 -5.60 15.23 -23.32
C PHE A 62 -6.34 15.89 -22.15
N SER A 63 -7.40 15.27 -21.60
CA SER A 63 -8.10 15.79 -20.41
C SER A 63 -7.21 15.70 -19.19
N ALA A 64 -6.53 14.55 -19.00
CA ALA A 64 -5.59 14.36 -17.91
C ALA A 64 -4.45 15.39 -17.87
N LEU A 65 -3.91 15.77 -19.04
CA LEU A 65 -2.88 16.83 -19.12
C LEU A 65 -3.40 18.21 -18.76
N ARG A 66 -4.65 18.54 -19.15
CA ARG A 66 -5.29 19.82 -18.80
C ARG A 66 -5.57 19.89 -17.30
N ASP A 67 -6.10 18.83 -16.72
CA ASP A 67 -6.42 18.72 -15.30
C ASP A 67 -5.14 18.82 -14.46
N LEU A 68 -4.08 18.16 -14.89
CA LEU A 68 -2.76 18.23 -14.25
C LEU A 68 -2.17 19.65 -14.28
N LYS A 69 -2.28 20.37 -15.41
CA LYS A 69 -1.84 21.77 -15.52
C LYS A 69 -2.69 22.68 -14.62
N SER A 70 -4.01 22.47 -14.56
CA SER A 70 -4.91 23.23 -13.70
C SER A 70 -4.61 22.99 -12.22
N ALA A 71 -4.43 21.74 -11.81
CA ALA A 71 -4.02 21.38 -10.44
C ALA A 71 -2.68 22.03 -10.07
N PHE A 72 -1.69 21.99 -10.97
CA PHE A 72 -0.39 22.63 -10.77
C PHE A 72 -0.50 24.14 -10.58
N LYS A 73 -1.32 24.81 -11.41
CA LYS A 73 -1.56 26.25 -11.30
C LYS A 73 -2.19 26.59 -9.96
N ARG A 74 -3.29 25.91 -9.58
CA ARG A 74 -3.98 26.13 -8.29
C ARG A 74 -3.07 25.87 -7.09
N THR A 75 -2.23 24.81 -7.15
CA THR A 75 -1.27 24.53 -6.08
C THR A 75 -0.25 25.64 -5.92
N ASN A 76 0.28 26.17 -7.02
CA ASN A 76 1.24 27.28 -6.99
C ASN A 76 0.62 28.58 -6.51
N GLU A 77 -0.63 28.87 -6.87
CA GLU A 77 -1.39 30.00 -6.37
C GLU A 77 -1.60 29.88 -4.84
N ALA A 78 -2.05 28.73 -4.38
CA ALA A 78 -2.22 28.45 -2.95
C ALA A 78 -0.90 28.54 -2.16
N ILE A 79 0.23 28.07 -2.71
CA ILE A 79 1.55 28.24 -2.08
C ILE A 79 1.89 29.71 -1.88
N LYS A 80 1.61 30.56 -2.89
CA LYS A 80 1.88 32.03 -2.81
C LYS A 80 0.97 32.74 -1.81
N GLU A 81 -0.30 32.38 -1.80
CA GLU A 81 -1.29 33.04 -0.96
C GLU A 81 -1.18 32.65 0.51
N LEU A 82 -0.96 31.34 0.77
CA LEU A 82 -0.97 30.80 2.12
C LEU A 82 0.39 30.80 2.78
N MET A 83 1.48 30.82 1.99
CA MET A 83 2.87 30.73 2.49
C MET A 83 3.01 29.67 3.60
N PRO A 84 2.71 28.38 3.32
CA PRO A 84 2.69 27.36 4.35
C PRO A 84 4.08 27.21 5.02
N ASP A 85 4.08 26.92 6.34
CA ASP A 85 5.31 26.71 7.11
C ASP A 85 6.10 25.52 6.55
N VAL A 86 5.39 24.46 6.16
CA VAL A 86 5.97 23.26 5.53
C VAL A 86 5.06 22.76 4.40
N LEU A 87 5.69 22.45 3.26
CA LEU A 87 5.07 21.71 2.16
C LEU A 87 5.48 20.24 2.24
N VAL A 88 4.51 19.35 2.41
CA VAL A 88 4.71 17.89 2.45
C VAL A 88 4.31 17.29 1.11
N LEU A 89 5.25 16.65 0.43
CA LEU A 89 5.07 16.00 -0.87
C LEU A 89 5.05 14.49 -0.67
N ILE A 90 3.94 13.83 -1.02
CA ILE A 90 3.78 12.39 -0.83
C ILE A 90 3.78 11.70 -2.19
N ASP A 91 4.79 10.83 -2.44
CA ASP A 91 4.97 10.09 -3.70
C ASP A 91 4.84 10.97 -4.95
N PHE A 92 4.15 10.55 -6.01
CA PHE A 92 3.77 11.29 -7.21
C PHE A 92 4.89 12.17 -7.84
N PRO A 93 6.01 11.56 -8.26
CA PRO A 93 7.27 12.26 -8.51
C PRO A 93 7.23 13.30 -9.62
N ASP A 94 6.54 13.04 -10.74
CA ASP A 94 6.56 13.92 -11.90
C ASP A 94 5.82 15.26 -11.64
N PHE A 95 4.82 15.25 -10.78
CA PHE A 95 4.11 16.44 -10.32
C PHE A 95 4.86 17.10 -9.16
N ASN A 96 5.16 16.33 -8.12
CA ASN A 96 5.73 16.83 -6.87
C ASN A 96 7.11 17.47 -7.05
N ILE A 97 7.96 16.97 -7.97
CA ILE A 97 9.24 17.60 -8.30
C ILE A 97 9.05 19.00 -8.92
N LYS A 98 7.98 19.20 -9.71
CA LYS A 98 7.68 20.53 -10.28
C LYS A 98 7.16 21.49 -9.21
N VAL A 99 6.26 20.99 -8.32
CA VAL A 99 5.75 21.77 -7.19
C VAL A 99 6.89 22.14 -6.25
N ALA A 100 7.80 21.21 -5.91
CA ALA A 100 9.00 21.48 -5.12
C ALA A 100 9.86 22.60 -5.71
N GLY A 101 10.09 22.55 -7.04
CA GLY A 101 10.86 23.59 -7.73
C GLY A 101 10.22 24.99 -7.65
N PHE A 102 8.89 25.07 -7.60
CA PHE A 102 8.19 26.32 -7.38
C PHE A 102 8.24 26.78 -5.92
N ALA A 103 7.92 25.89 -4.97
CA ALA A 103 7.92 26.17 -3.55
C ALA A 103 9.31 26.64 -3.04
N LYS A 104 10.39 26.05 -3.57
CA LYS A 104 11.76 26.47 -3.26
C LYS A 104 12.04 27.94 -3.67
N LYS A 105 11.50 28.40 -4.80
CA LYS A 105 11.60 29.82 -5.22
C LYS A 105 10.83 30.73 -4.24
N CYS A 106 9.77 30.25 -3.63
CA CYS A 106 8.99 30.94 -2.59
C CYS A 106 9.62 30.81 -1.20
N LYS A 107 10.79 30.13 -1.06
CA LYS A 107 11.48 29.86 0.21
C LYS A 107 10.67 29.05 1.22
N ILE A 108 9.71 28.24 0.76
CA ILE A 108 8.94 27.33 1.58
C ILE A 108 9.80 26.12 1.94
N LYS A 109 9.74 25.66 3.19
CA LYS A 109 10.40 24.44 3.66
C LYS A 109 9.69 23.22 3.08
N ILE A 110 10.44 22.27 2.51
CA ILE A 110 9.89 21.14 1.75
C ILE A 110 10.31 19.83 2.38
N LEU A 111 9.33 19.06 2.85
CA LEU A 111 9.49 17.67 3.27
C LEU A 111 8.97 16.75 2.16
N TYR A 112 9.81 15.85 1.67
CA TYR A 112 9.35 14.78 0.80
C TYR A 112 9.09 13.53 1.65
N TYR A 113 7.82 13.15 1.78
CA TYR A 113 7.38 11.96 2.49
C TYR A 113 6.97 10.89 1.50
N VAL A 114 7.46 9.67 1.67
CA VAL A 114 7.36 8.56 0.70
C VAL A 114 8.15 8.83 -0.59
N SER A 115 9.39 8.39 -0.58
CA SER A 115 10.31 8.52 -1.70
C SER A 115 9.75 7.89 -2.98
N PRO A 116 9.94 8.54 -4.15
CA PRO A 116 9.80 7.83 -5.41
C PRO A 116 10.76 6.64 -5.46
N GLN A 117 10.34 5.55 -6.11
CA GLN A 117 11.16 4.34 -6.26
C GLN A 117 12.36 4.56 -7.21
N VAL A 118 13.20 5.56 -6.92
CA VAL A 118 14.37 5.94 -7.74
C VAL A 118 15.44 4.85 -7.83
N TRP A 119 15.45 3.94 -6.88
CA TRP A 119 16.33 2.78 -6.80
C TRP A 119 15.98 1.71 -7.85
N ALA A 120 14.72 1.60 -8.24
CA ALA A 120 14.27 0.67 -9.27
C ALA A 120 14.54 1.20 -10.69
N TRP A 121 14.39 2.51 -10.88
CA TRP A 121 14.50 3.16 -12.19
C TRP A 121 14.74 4.66 -12.03
N ARG A 122 15.60 5.26 -12.84
CA ARG A 122 15.90 6.71 -12.82
C ARG A 122 16.75 7.19 -11.63
N LYS A 123 17.85 6.49 -11.35
CA LYS A 123 18.84 6.88 -10.31
C LYS A 123 19.29 8.34 -10.37
N GLY A 124 19.32 8.97 -11.55
CA GLY A 124 19.65 10.39 -11.70
C GLY A 124 18.68 11.38 -11.02
N ARG A 125 17.45 10.95 -10.68
CA ARG A 125 16.48 11.79 -9.96
C ARG A 125 16.89 12.07 -8.51
N VAL A 126 17.68 11.21 -7.88
CA VAL A 126 18.13 11.40 -6.49
C VAL A 126 18.79 12.77 -6.31
N LYS A 127 19.78 13.10 -7.15
CA LYS A 127 20.46 14.41 -7.08
C LYS A 127 19.51 15.58 -7.30
N LYS A 128 18.54 15.44 -8.23
CA LYS A 128 17.55 16.48 -8.49
C LYS A 128 16.63 16.70 -7.29
N ILE A 129 16.15 15.62 -6.68
CA ILE A 129 15.29 15.69 -5.49
C ILE A 129 16.09 16.31 -4.32
N ALA A 130 17.31 15.80 -4.06
CA ALA A 130 18.17 16.33 -3.00
C ALA A 130 18.49 17.83 -3.18
N GLY A 131 18.54 18.32 -4.42
CA GLY A 131 18.70 19.76 -4.68
C GLY A 131 17.43 20.59 -4.49
N LEU A 132 16.26 19.99 -4.32
CA LEU A 132 14.98 20.71 -4.25
C LEU A 132 14.34 20.67 -2.86
N VAL A 133 14.52 19.61 -2.09
CA VAL A 133 13.85 19.40 -0.81
C VAL A 133 14.80 19.61 0.36
N ASP A 134 14.26 19.96 1.52
CA ASP A 134 15.07 20.23 2.71
C ASP A 134 15.24 18.96 3.56
N ARG A 135 14.20 18.13 3.65
CA ARG A 135 14.24 16.83 4.36
C ARG A 135 13.47 15.76 3.59
N MET A 136 13.88 14.50 3.79
CA MET A 136 13.24 13.31 3.22
C MET A 136 12.84 12.36 4.34
N ALA A 137 11.59 11.90 4.33
CA ALA A 137 11.07 10.84 5.18
C ALA A 137 10.73 9.63 4.32
N VAL A 138 11.49 8.54 4.45
CA VAL A 138 11.32 7.32 3.64
C VAL A 138 10.60 6.24 4.42
N ILE A 139 9.88 5.38 3.70
CA ILE A 139 9.07 4.30 4.29
C ILE A 139 9.69 2.91 4.13
N LEU A 140 10.79 2.79 3.38
CA LEU A 140 11.56 1.55 3.26
C LEU A 140 12.96 1.76 3.84
N PRO A 141 13.48 0.83 4.68
CA PRO A 141 14.71 1.06 5.44
C PRO A 141 15.93 1.41 4.57
N PHE A 142 16.09 0.72 3.43
CA PHE A 142 17.25 0.87 2.55
C PHE A 142 17.26 2.20 1.77
N GLU A 143 16.14 2.90 1.68
CA GLU A 143 16.03 4.16 0.91
C GLU A 143 16.79 5.31 1.59
N ALA A 144 16.88 5.29 2.92
CA ALA A 144 17.53 6.37 3.67
C ALA A 144 18.98 6.61 3.25
N ASP A 145 19.74 5.53 3.05
CA ASP A 145 21.14 5.62 2.66
C ASP A 145 21.33 6.17 1.23
N ILE A 146 20.35 5.95 0.35
CA ILE A 146 20.38 6.48 -1.01
C ILE A 146 20.39 8.01 -0.99
N TYR A 147 19.53 8.61 -0.18
CA TYR A 147 19.41 10.07 -0.08
C TYR A 147 20.49 10.71 0.79
N ARG A 148 20.92 10.05 1.88
CA ARG A 148 22.04 10.50 2.73
C ARG A 148 23.33 10.60 1.93
N ARG A 149 23.62 9.62 1.06
CA ARG A 149 24.77 9.66 0.14
C ARG A 149 24.70 10.81 -0.87
N ALA A 150 23.52 11.33 -1.15
CA ALA A 150 23.32 12.51 -2.00
C ALA A 150 23.35 13.84 -1.21
N GLY A 151 23.69 13.81 0.10
CA GLY A 151 23.79 14.99 0.94
C GLY A 151 22.46 15.50 1.49
N LEU A 152 21.35 14.72 1.36
CA LEU A 152 20.04 15.10 1.86
C LEU A 152 19.81 14.49 3.25
N GLN A 153 19.34 15.30 4.19
CA GLN A 153 18.88 14.80 5.50
C GLN A 153 17.67 13.89 5.26
N CYS A 154 17.85 12.61 5.61
CA CYS A 154 16.87 11.57 5.32
C CYS A 154 16.71 10.62 6.49
N GLU A 155 15.45 10.34 6.84
CA GLU A 155 15.09 9.45 7.94
C GLU A 155 14.16 8.33 7.45
N PHE A 156 14.37 7.12 7.95
CA PHE A 156 13.41 6.04 7.85
C PHE A 156 12.39 6.19 8.98
N VAL A 157 11.15 6.45 8.62
CA VAL A 157 10.08 6.77 9.58
C VAL A 157 9.15 5.58 9.89
N GLY A 158 9.35 4.44 9.23
CA GLY A 158 8.40 3.31 9.25
C GLY A 158 7.44 3.38 8.07
N HIS A 159 6.53 2.40 7.97
CA HIS A 159 5.58 2.32 6.86
C HIS A 159 4.14 2.58 7.36
N PRO A 160 3.39 3.53 6.77
CA PRO A 160 2.03 3.89 7.23
C PRO A 160 1.01 2.75 7.18
N ILE A 161 1.24 1.73 6.34
CA ILE A 161 0.34 0.56 6.31
C ILE A 161 0.30 -0.18 7.66
N VAL A 162 1.33 -0.05 8.49
CA VAL A 162 1.36 -0.62 9.83
C VAL A 162 0.29 0.03 10.71
N GLU A 163 0.15 1.34 10.60
CA GLU A 163 -0.87 2.11 11.33
C GLU A 163 -2.28 1.76 10.82
N GLU A 164 -2.45 1.60 9.50
CA GLU A 164 -3.72 1.18 8.89
C GLU A 164 -4.13 -0.22 9.39
N ILE A 165 -3.18 -1.18 9.41
CA ILE A 165 -3.43 -2.52 9.94
C ILE A 165 -3.82 -2.43 11.43
N GLU A 166 -3.09 -1.64 12.23
CA GLU A 166 -3.36 -1.47 13.64
C GLU A 166 -4.76 -0.90 13.90
N GLU A 167 -5.17 0.12 13.14
CA GLU A 167 -6.52 0.69 13.25
C GLU A 167 -7.61 -0.35 12.95
N VAL A 168 -7.43 -1.16 11.91
CA VAL A 168 -8.38 -2.22 11.55
C VAL A 168 -8.42 -3.31 12.63
N LEU A 169 -7.27 -3.78 13.12
CA LEU A 169 -7.23 -4.80 14.16
C LEU A 169 -7.89 -4.31 15.45
N LYS A 170 -7.64 -3.07 15.88
CA LYS A 170 -8.24 -2.48 17.06
C LYS A 170 -9.73 -2.23 16.92
N SER A 171 -10.24 -1.98 15.72
CA SER A 171 -11.68 -1.83 15.50
C SER A 171 -12.47 -3.13 15.76
N ILE A 172 -11.82 -4.28 15.59
CA ILE A 172 -12.40 -5.61 15.85
C ILE A 172 -12.18 -6.02 17.31
N ASN A 173 -11.00 -5.80 17.84
CA ASN A 173 -10.66 -6.12 19.22
C ASN A 173 -9.79 -5.01 19.85
N PRO A 174 -10.41 -4.05 20.59
CA PRO A 174 -9.69 -2.94 21.21
C PRO A 174 -8.61 -3.33 22.23
N SER A 175 -8.71 -4.56 22.79
CA SER A 175 -7.73 -5.07 23.78
C SER A 175 -6.46 -5.65 23.15
N LEU A 176 -6.38 -5.72 21.82
CA LEU A 176 -5.15 -6.19 21.16
C LEU A 176 -3.99 -5.23 21.47
N PRO A 177 -2.80 -5.78 21.82
CA PRO A 177 -1.62 -4.96 21.99
C PRO A 177 -1.31 -4.24 20.68
N PRO A 178 -0.65 -3.08 20.73
CA PRO A 178 -0.23 -2.40 19.51
C PRO A 178 0.51 -3.36 18.59
N PHE A 179 0.16 -3.35 17.31
CA PHE A 179 0.79 -4.17 16.28
C PHE A 179 2.32 -4.03 16.28
N ASN A 180 2.78 -2.86 16.67
CA ASN A 180 4.18 -2.47 16.77
C ASN A 180 4.83 -2.76 18.14
N SER A 181 4.15 -3.40 19.08
CA SER A 181 4.72 -3.67 20.40
C SER A 181 5.79 -4.78 20.32
N PRO A 182 6.95 -4.62 21.01
CA PRO A 182 7.89 -5.72 21.22
C PRO A 182 7.24 -6.95 21.88
N LEU A 183 6.14 -6.75 22.63
CA LEU A 183 5.33 -7.82 23.25
C LEU A 183 4.59 -8.68 22.21
N SER A 184 4.39 -8.20 20.97
CA SER A 184 3.85 -9.00 19.88
C SER A 184 4.81 -10.09 19.40
N LYS A 185 6.08 -10.07 19.81
CA LYS A 185 7.09 -11.12 19.52
C LYS A 185 6.79 -12.45 20.24
N GLY A 186 5.98 -12.44 21.32
CA GLY A 186 5.72 -13.59 22.16
C GLY A 186 4.34 -14.26 22.02
N GLY A 187 3.52 -13.85 21.04
CA GLY A 187 2.11 -14.24 21.03
C GLY A 187 1.34 -13.63 22.22
N ILE A 188 0.04 -13.47 22.08
CA ILE A 188 -0.81 -12.99 23.19
C ILE A 188 -0.76 -14.05 24.30
N LYS A 189 -0.15 -13.73 25.45
CA LYS A 189 -0.16 -14.59 26.63
C LYS A 189 -1.62 -14.85 27.02
N GLY A 190 -2.07 -16.10 26.85
CA GLY A 190 -3.43 -16.51 27.21
C GLY A 190 -4.16 -17.32 26.15
N VAL A 191 -3.69 -17.34 24.89
CA VAL A 191 -4.27 -18.17 23.84
C VAL A 191 -3.38 -19.40 23.63
N LYS A 192 -3.82 -20.56 24.12
CA LYS A 192 -3.17 -21.85 23.90
C LYS A 192 -3.35 -22.25 22.44
N GLY A 193 -2.25 -22.36 21.69
CA GLY A 193 -2.18 -23.04 20.40
C GLY A 193 -1.89 -22.11 19.21
N GLY A 194 -0.69 -22.18 18.69
CA GLY A 194 -0.32 -21.67 17.38
C GLY A 194 0.90 -20.74 17.39
N ASN A 195 1.83 -20.97 16.49
CA ASN A 195 3.04 -20.18 16.24
C ASN A 195 2.78 -18.68 16.33
N GLY A 196 3.41 -17.96 17.24
CA GLY A 196 3.29 -16.57 17.63
C GLY A 196 3.10 -15.47 16.59
N GLY A 197 2.16 -15.62 15.67
CA GLY A 197 1.73 -14.61 14.69
C GLY A 197 0.70 -13.66 15.30
N ILE A 198 0.58 -12.47 14.74
CA ILE A 198 -0.38 -11.44 15.16
C ILE A 198 -1.81 -11.90 14.86
N ILE A 199 -2.02 -12.54 13.72
CA ILE A 199 -3.29 -13.15 13.34
C ILE A 199 -3.26 -14.63 13.76
N ASN A 200 -3.81 -14.91 14.94
CA ASN A 200 -4.06 -16.27 15.37
C ASN A 200 -5.34 -16.84 14.72
N SER A 201 -5.60 -18.13 14.93
CA SER A 201 -6.79 -18.80 14.39
C SER A 201 -8.10 -18.17 14.86
N GLU A 202 -8.17 -17.72 16.11
CA GLU A 202 -9.35 -17.08 16.70
C GLU A 202 -9.65 -15.73 16.01
N LEU A 203 -8.64 -14.87 15.86
CA LEU A 203 -8.80 -13.58 15.22
C LEU A 203 -9.18 -13.73 13.72
N ARG A 204 -8.59 -14.72 13.03
CA ARG A 204 -8.96 -15.07 11.66
C ARG A 204 -10.43 -15.50 11.57
N THR A 205 -10.90 -16.31 12.48
CA THR A 205 -12.31 -16.73 12.58
C THR A 205 -13.24 -15.54 12.78
N ILE A 206 -12.87 -14.59 13.65
CA ILE A 206 -13.63 -13.36 13.87
C ILE A 206 -13.71 -12.53 12.57
N PHE A 207 -12.59 -12.35 11.87
CA PHE A 207 -12.59 -11.60 10.59
C PHE A 207 -13.44 -12.29 9.52
N LYS A 208 -13.39 -13.64 9.42
CA LYS A 208 -14.27 -14.38 8.51
C LYS A 208 -15.73 -14.11 8.83
N SER A 209 -16.13 -14.21 10.10
CA SER A 209 -17.51 -13.95 10.53
C SER A 209 -17.95 -12.51 10.24
N THR A 210 -17.10 -11.51 10.50
CA THR A 210 -17.40 -10.10 10.25
C THR A 210 -17.60 -9.84 8.76
N LEU A 211 -16.88 -10.55 7.90
CA LEU A 211 -17.02 -10.48 6.44
C LEU A 211 -18.20 -11.30 5.89
N GLY A 212 -18.97 -11.99 6.75
CA GLY A 212 -20.05 -12.88 6.31
C GLY A 212 -19.54 -14.15 5.60
N LEU A 213 -18.31 -14.57 5.92
CA LEU A 213 -17.68 -15.79 5.46
C LEU A 213 -17.89 -16.91 6.49
N ASP A 214 -17.85 -18.15 6.04
CA ASP A 214 -17.87 -19.30 6.95
C ASP A 214 -16.54 -19.38 7.74
N PRO A 215 -16.58 -19.27 9.08
CA PRO A 215 -15.37 -19.28 9.89
C PRO A 215 -14.59 -20.60 9.84
N ASN A 216 -15.26 -21.70 9.52
CA ASN A 216 -14.67 -23.04 9.50
C ASN A 216 -14.05 -23.43 8.15
N ARG A 217 -14.39 -22.71 7.09
CA ARG A 217 -13.87 -22.97 5.75
C ARG A 217 -12.59 -22.16 5.49
N PRO A 218 -11.57 -22.75 4.85
CA PRO A 218 -10.38 -21.99 4.44
C PRO A 218 -10.71 -20.94 3.39
N LEU A 219 -9.99 -19.81 3.43
CA LEU A 219 -10.19 -18.69 2.53
C LEU A 219 -8.98 -18.48 1.62
N LEU A 220 -9.22 -18.50 0.30
CA LEU A 220 -8.31 -17.97 -0.70
C LEU A 220 -8.79 -16.57 -1.11
N SER A 221 -7.99 -15.54 -0.84
CA SER A 221 -8.27 -14.19 -1.32
C SER A 221 -7.55 -13.88 -2.63
N LEU A 222 -8.20 -13.11 -3.49
CA LEU A 222 -7.71 -12.74 -4.81
C LEU A 222 -7.73 -11.22 -4.96
N LEU A 223 -6.57 -10.59 -5.00
CA LEU A 223 -6.40 -9.14 -5.00
C LEU A 223 -5.97 -8.66 -6.40
N PRO A 224 -6.90 -8.13 -7.22
CA PRO A 224 -6.61 -7.77 -8.62
C PRO A 224 -5.82 -6.46 -8.80
N GLY A 225 -5.50 -5.77 -7.70
CA GLY A 225 -4.92 -4.44 -7.74
C GLY A 225 -5.98 -3.33 -7.71
N SER A 226 -5.54 -2.09 -7.91
CA SER A 226 -6.40 -0.90 -7.82
C SER A 226 -6.38 -0.05 -9.10
N ARG A 227 -5.44 -0.31 -10.01
CA ARG A 227 -5.28 0.46 -11.24
C ARG A 227 -6.09 -0.15 -12.39
N PRO A 228 -6.71 0.67 -13.26
CA PRO A 228 -7.53 0.18 -14.37
C PRO A 228 -6.86 -0.88 -15.25
N HIS A 229 -5.59 -0.67 -15.59
CA HIS A 229 -4.84 -1.61 -16.41
C HIS A 229 -4.51 -2.95 -15.70
N GLU A 230 -4.47 -2.97 -14.36
CA GLU A 230 -4.37 -4.18 -13.55
C GLU A 230 -5.69 -4.95 -13.60
N LEU A 231 -6.79 -4.26 -13.30
CA LEU A 231 -8.15 -4.84 -13.27
C LEU A 231 -8.53 -5.45 -14.61
N GLU A 232 -8.26 -4.75 -15.73
CA GLU A 232 -8.57 -5.24 -17.09
C GLU A 232 -7.88 -6.58 -17.41
N ARG A 233 -6.71 -6.84 -16.82
CA ARG A 233 -5.93 -8.06 -17.09
C ARG A 233 -6.09 -9.13 -16.03
N LEU A 234 -6.29 -8.71 -14.79
CA LEU A 234 -6.25 -9.64 -13.67
C LEU A 234 -7.62 -10.13 -13.23
N LEU A 235 -8.71 -9.34 -13.43
CA LEU A 235 -10.06 -9.84 -13.13
C LEU A 235 -10.43 -11.06 -13.98
N PRO A 236 -10.22 -11.07 -15.32
CA PRO A 236 -10.45 -12.28 -16.13
C PRO A 236 -9.61 -13.47 -15.64
N LEU A 237 -8.34 -13.23 -15.36
CA LEU A 237 -7.43 -14.27 -14.86
C LEU A 237 -7.93 -14.86 -13.54
N MET A 238 -8.45 -14.04 -12.63
CA MET A 238 -8.96 -14.53 -11.34
C MET A 238 -10.20 -15.41 -11.49
N VAL A 239 -11.07 -15.15 -12.47
CA VAL A 239 -12.18 -16.05 -12.82
C VAL A 239 -11.65 -17.42 -13.22
N GLU A 240 -10.64 -17.45 -14.09
CA GLU A 240 -10.02 -18.69 -14.57
C GLU A 240 -9.28 -19.43 -13.42
N VAL A 241 -8.59 -18.71 -12.56
CA VAL A 241 -7.94 -19.29 -11.36
C VAL A 241 -8.95 -19.97 -10.44
N ILE A 242 -10.11 -19.36 -10.17
CA ILE A 242 -11.15 -20.00 -9.35
C ILE A 242 -11.68 -21.25 -10.03
N ARG A 243 -11.95 -21.20 -11.34
CA ARG A 243 -12.42 -22.37 -12.11
C ARG A 243 -11.43 -23.52 -12.05
N GLU A 244 -10.16 -23.22 -12.31
CA GLU A 244 -9.10 -24.24 -12.29
C GLU A 244 -8.85 -24.77 -10.87
N PHE A 245 -8.89 -23.92 -9.85
CA PHE A 245 -8.82 -24.33 -8.46
C PHE A 245 -9.91 -25.34 -8.09
N LYS A 246 -11.15 -25.12 -8.55
CA LYS A 246 -12.29 -26.02 -8.30
C LYS A 246 -12.20 -27.34 -9.07
N ARG A 247 -11.58 -27.35 -10.25
CA ARG A 247 -11.39 -28.56 -11.07
C ARG A 247 -10.33 -29.51 -10.49
N GLY A 248 -9.39 -29.00 -9.74
CA GLY A 248 -8.30 -29.77 -9.17
C GLY A 248 -8.80 -30.77 -8.12
N HIS A 249 -8.98 -32.04 -8.49
CA HIS A 249 -9.42 -33.12 -7.59
C HIS A 249 -8.54 -33.28 -6.34
N GLU A 250 -7.23 -33.00 -6.44
CA GLU A 250 -6.29 -33.07 -5.33
C GLU A 250 -6.51 -31.95 -4.30
N ILE A 251 -7.02 -30.79 -4.74
CA ILE A 251 -7.34 -29.64 -3.89
C ILE A 251 -8.60 -29.91 -3.09
N ASN A 252 -9.54 -30.67 -3.68
CA ASN A 252 -10.85 -31.00 -3.09
C ASN A 252 -10.81 -32.15 -2.06
N SER A 253 -9.62 -32.66 -1.68
CA SER A 253 -9.49 -33.71 -0.68
C SER A 253 -9.84 -33.23 0.73
N GLY A 254 -11.08 -32.78 0.95
CA GLY A 254 -11.70 -32.55 2.25
C GLY A 254 -11.80 -31.11 2.75
N LYS A 255 -11.37 -30.10 1.98
CA LYS A 255 -11.53 -28.69 2.39
C LYS A 255 -12.21 -27.89 1.28
N ASP A 256 -13.47 -27.52 1.54
CA ASP A 256 -14.23 -26.64 0.66
C ASP A 256 -13.79 -25.18 0.85
N TYR A 257 -12.91 -24.70 -0.03
CA TYR A 257 -12.41 -23.32 0.00
C TYR A 257 -13.48 -22.30 -0.37
N GLN A 258 -13.48 -21.19 0.30
CA GLN A 258 -14.22 -20.00 -0.10
C GLN A 258 -13.29 -18.97 -0.73
N PHE A 259 -13.84 -18.10 -1.57
CA PHE A 259 -13.09 -17.09 -2.32
C PHE A 259 -13.59 -15.70 -1.95
N CYS A 260 -12.68 -14.75 -1.72
CA CYS A 260 -13.04 -13.36 -1.48
C CYS A 260 -12.13 -12.43 -2.28
N ILE A 261 -12.75 -11.42 -2.91
CA ILE A 261 -12.04 -10.43 -3.72
C ILE A 261 -12.29 -9.04 -3.12
N PRO A 262 -11.30 -8.43 -2.46
CA PRO A 262 -11.40 -7.05 -2.06
C PRO A 262 -11.14 -6.13 -3.25
N LEU A 263 -12.14 -5.33 -3.61
CA LEU A 263 -12.03 -4.28 -4.62
C LEU A 263 -11.74 -2.94 -3.96
N ALA A 264 -10.87 -2.14 -4.55
CA ALA A 264 -10.61 -0.78 -4.08
C ALA A 264 -11.88 0.08 -4.18
N PRO A 265 -12.15 1.00 -3.23
CA PRO A 265 -13.42 1.70 -3.12
C PRO A 265 -13.73 2.64 -4.30
N ASN A 266 -12.71 3.06 -5.04
CA ASN A 266 -12.81 3.99 -6.17
C ASN A 266 -12.90 3.30 -7.55
N ILE A 267 -13.12 1.99 -7.59
CA ILE A 267 -13.25 1.26 -8.85
C ILE A 267 -14.61 1.56 -9.52
N ASN A 268 -14.55 1.86 -10.80
CA ASN A 268 -15.78 1.95 -11.63
C ASN A 268 -16.29 0.54 -11.94
N GLU A 269 -17.17 0.01 -11.09
CA GLU A 269 -17.71 -1.35 -11.21
C GLU A 269 -18.52 -1.56 -12.49
N VAL A 270 -19.18 -0.52 -13.01
CA VAL A 270 -19.95 -0.63 -14.27
C VAL A 270 -19.03 -1.08 -15.41
N LYS A 271 -17.82 -0.56 -15.46
CA LYS A 271 -16.82 -0.94 -16.46
C LYS A 271 -16.39 -2.41 -16.35
N TYR A 272 -16.36 -2.97 -15.15
CA TYR A 272 -15.85 -4.32 -14.88
C TYR A 272 -16.96 -5.32 -14.53
N ARG A 273 -18.23 -4.91 -14.69
CA ARG A 273 -19.41 -5.67 -14.25
C ARG A 273 -19.39 -7.11 -14.74
N GLN A 274 -19.08 -7.35 -16.01
CA GLN A 274 -19.03 -8.70 -16.59
C GLN A 274 -18.07 -9.65 -15.84
N TYR A 275 -16.93 -9.14 -15.36
CA TYR A 275 -15.95 -9.95 -14.62
C TYR A 275 -16.36 -10.11 -13.16
N ILE A 276 -16.95 -9.09 -12.56
CA ILE A 276 -17.48 -9.14 -11.19
C ILE A 276 -18.62 -10.15 -11.11
N ASP A 277 -19.56 -10.10 -12.04
CA ASP A 277 -20.67 -11.06 -12.13
C ASP A 277 -20.16 -12.50 -12.36
N ALA A 278 -19.15 -12.68 -13.21
CA ALA A 278 -18.51 -13.98 -13.41
C ALA A 278 -17.83 -14.52 -12.15
N LEU A 279 -17.15 -13.66 -11.39
CA LEU A 279 -16.54 -14.03 -10.09
C LEU A 279 -17.61 -14.45 -9.08
N ILE A 280 -18.73 -13.73 -9.00
CA ILE A 280 -19.87 -14.05 -8.14
C ILE A 280 -20.50 -15.39 -8.57
N GLN A 281 -20.68 -15.63 -9.86
CA GLN A 281 -21.18 -16.92 -10.39
C GLN A 281 -20.25 -18.09 -10.02
N GLU A 282 -18.95 -17.83 -9.94
CA GLU A 282 -17.98 -18.80 -9.41
C GLU A 282 -17.97 -18.87 -7.87
N GLY A 283 -18.93 -18.25 -7.18
CA GLY A 283 -19.06 -18.31 -5.72
C GLY A 283 -18.06 -17.45 -4.96
N ALA A 284 -17.45 -16.47 -5.60
CA ALA A 284 -16.60 -15.52 -4.91
C ALA A 284 -17.42 -14.42 -4.24
N ILE A 285 -17.00 -14.00 -3.06
CA ILE A 285 -17.58 -12.88 -2.31
C ILE A 285 -16.77 -11.63 -2.62
N ILE A 286 -17.47 -10.56 -3.04
CA ILE A 286 -16.86 -9.29 -3.35
C ILE A 286 -16.97 -8.37 -2.12
N LYS A 287 -15.85 -7.78 -1.69
CA LYS A 287 -15.77 -6.80 -0.61
C LYS A 287 -15.18 -5.50 -1.11
N ARG A 288 -15.64 -4.35 -0.57
CA ARG A 288 -15.20 -3.04 -1.03
C ARG A 288 -14.44 -2.30 0.06
N GLY A 289 -13.19 -1.94 -0.25
CA GLY A 289 -12.35 -1.18 0.69
C GLY A 289 -11.90 -1.94 1.93
N GLU A 290 -12.17 -3.25 1.99
CA GLU A 290 -11.91 -4.11 3.16
C GLU A 290 -10.66 -5.00 2.94
N THR A 291 -9.63 -4.47 2.28
CA THR A 291 -8.43 -5.24 1.90
C THR A 291 -7.74 -5.87 3.12
N ILE A 292 -7.56 -5.11 4.21
CA ILE A 292 -6.88 -5.60 5.42
C ILE A 292 -7.72 -6.64 6.12
N GLN A 293 -9.05 -6.42 6.23
CA GLN A 293 -9.97 -7.37 6.85
C GLN A 293 -9.98 -8.70 6.09
N VAL A 294 -10.04 -8.64 4.75
CA VAL A 294 -9.99 -9.83 3.88
C VAL A 294 -8.66 -10.56 4.03
N LEU A 295 -7.53 -9.84 4.01
CA LEU A 295 -6.22 -10.45 4.23
C LEU A 295 -6.10 -11.07 5.63
N ALA A 296 -6.58 -10.39 6.68
CA ALA A 296 -6.58 -10.93 8.05
C ALA A 296 -7.42 -12.20 8.18
N ALA A 297 -8.49 -12.34 7.39
CA ALA A 297 -9.32 -13.54 7.30
C ALA A 297 -8.70 -14.67 6.46
N SER A 298 -7.70 -14.37 5.62
CA SER A 298 -7.21 -15.27 4.58
C SER A 298 -6.23 -16.33 5.10
N ASP A 299 -6.35 -17.53 4.56
CA ASP A 299 -5.39 -18.62 4.79
C ASP A 299 -4.24 -18.56 3.75
N MET A 300 -4.52 -18.05 2.57
CA MET A 300 -3.55 -17.74 1.50
C MET A 300 -4.15 -16.71 0.52
N ALA A 301 -3.28 -16.12 -0.31
CA ALA A 301 -3.69 -15.08 -1.25
C ALA A 301 -3.00 -15.15 -2.61
N VAL A 302 -3.70 -14.71 -3.66
CA VAL A 302 -3.11 -14.34 -4.96
C VAL A 302 -3.21 -12.82 -5.09
N ILE A 303 -2.08 -12.14 -5.23
CA ILE A 303 -2.02 -10.69 -5.08
C ILE A 303 -1.32 -10.03 -6.26
N ALA A 304 -1.95 -9.02 -6.87
CA ALA A 304 -1.27 -8.12 -7.79
C ALA A 304 -0.09 -7.41 -7.09
N SER A 305 1.06 -7.33 -7.77
CA SER A 305 2.25 -6.68 -7.18
C SER A 305 1.97 -5.21 -6.84
N GLY A 306 2.18 -4.84 -5.58
CA GLY A 306 1.94 -3.50 -5.05
C GLY A 306 1.99 -3.48 -3.52
N THR A 307 1.46 -2.42 -2.91
CA THR A 307 1.43 -2.22 -1.45
C THR A 307 0.70 -3.35 -0.71
N ALA A 308 -0.32 -3.98 -1.35
CA ALA A 308 -1.07 -5.09 -0.77
C ALA A 308 -0.20 -6.32 -0.45
N THR A 309 0.91 -6.53 -1.17
CA THR A 309 1.86 -7.61 -0.86
C THR A 309 2.54 -7.39 0.49
N LEU A 310 2.84 -6.15 0.83
CA LEU A 310 3.42 -5.81 2.12
C LEU A 310 2.38 -5.91 3.25
N GLN A 311 1.12 -5.52 3.00
CA GLN A 311 0.01 -5.74 3.94
C GLN A 311 -0.16 -7.23 4.24
N ALA A 312 -0.16 -8.10 3.22
CA ALA A 312 -0.25 -9.55 3.38
C ALA A 312 0.94 -10.13 4.18
N ALA A 313 2.17 -9.69 3.86
CA ALA A 313 3.36 -10.12 4.60
C ALA A 313 3.31 -9.69 6.08
N PHE A 314 2.84 -8.48 6.38
CA PHE A 314 2.71 -8.00 7.76
C PHE A 314 1.62 -8.74 8.53
N LEU A 315 0.57 -9.20 7.86
CA LEU A 315 -0.47 -10.07 8.40
C LEU A 315 -0.10 -11.56 8.37
N GLU A 316 1.11 -11.88 7.91
CA GLU A 316 1.65 -13.25 7.83
C GLU A 316 0.79 -14.19 6.94
N VAL A 317 0.22 -13.64 5.85
CA VAL A 317 -0.58 -14.38 4.89
C VAL A 317 0.31 -14.92 3.76
N PRO A 318 0.46 -16.24 3.60
CA PRO A 318 1.18 -16.84 2.48
C PRO A 318 0.56 -16.43 1.14
N MET A 319 1.39 -16.11 0.14
CA MET A 319 0.88 -15.53 -1.09
C MET A 319 1.63 -15.96 -2.35
N VAL A 320 0.93 -15.87 -3.46
CA VAL A 320 1.49 -15.87 -4.82
C VAL A 320 1.31 -14.47 -5.39
N VAL A 321 2.39 -13.87 -5.86
CA VAL A 321 2.35 -12.52 -6.45
C VAL A 321 2.27 -12.63 -7.96
N ILE A 322 1.33 -11.89 -8.55
CA ILE A 322 1.09 -11.87 -10.00
C ILE A 322 1.30 -10.46 -10.54
N TYR A 323 1.79 -10.36 -11.78
CA TYR A 323 1.96 -9.08 -12.44
C TYR A 323 1.82 -9.20 -13.96
N LYS A 324 0.88 -8.43 -14.54
CA LYS A 324 0.65 -8.35 -15.99
C LYS A 324 0.68 -6.90 -16.46
N LEU A 325 1.62 -6.58 -17.33
CA LEU A 325 1.67 -5.32 -18.07
C LEU A 325 1.27 -5.52 -19.53
N SER A 326 1.07 -4.41 -20.26
CA SER A 326 1.08 -4.50 -21.73
C SER A 326 2.44 -4.99 -22.22
N THR A 327 2.48 -5.76 -23.30
CA THR A 327 3.72 -6.29 -23.87
C THR A 327 4.73 -5.19 -24.15
N PHE A 328 4.25 -4.04 -24.64
CA PHE A 328 5.09 -2.87 -24.92
C PHE A 328 5.66 -2.26 -23.62
N SER A 329 4.83 -2.06 -22.59
CA SER A 329 5.30 -1.52 -21.30
C SER A 329 6.27 -2.47 -20.60
N TYR A 330 6.07 -3.78 -20.75
CA TYR A 330 6.97 -4.80 -20.18
C TYR A 330 8.34 -4.78 -20.88
N LEU A 331 8.38 -4.74 -22.21
CA LEU A 331 9.64 -4.67 -22.97
C LEU A 331 10.42 -3.39 -22.65
N LEU A 332 9.74 -2.25 -22.61
CA LEU A 332 10.35 -0.99 -22.18
C LEU A 332 10.82 -1.04 -20.73
N GLY A 333 9.98 -1.55 -19.82
CA GLY A 333 10.33 -1.70 -18.41
C GLY A 333 11.57 -2.56 -18.22
N ARG A 334 11.68 -3.70 -18.92
CA ARG A 334 12.82 -4.60 -18.84
C ARG A 334 14.15 -3.97 -19.25
N LEU A 335 14.12 -2.97 -20.13
CA LEU A 335 15.33 -2.20 -20.55
C LEU A 335 15.79 -1.21 -19.47
N PHE A 336 14.87 -0.73 -18.63
CA PHE A 336 15.15 0.35 -17.68
C PHE A 336 15.09 -0.07 -16.22
N ILE A 337 14.45 -1.23 -15.90
CA ILE A 337 14.30 -1.74 -14.54
C ILE A 337 15.50 -2.64 -14.22
N ASN A 338 16.33 -2.19 -13.30
CA ASN A 338 17.55 -2.88 -12.88
C ASN A 338 17.36 -3.60 -11.54
N VAL A 339 16.16 -4.15 -11.30
CA VAL A 339 15.85 -4.91 -10.09
C VAL A 339 15.55 -6.36 -10.42
N LYS A 340 16.02 -7.26 -9.56
CA LYS A 340 15.82 -8.71 -9.70
C LYS A 340 14.37 -9.12 -9.39
N HIS A 341 13.69 -8.37 -8.52
CA HIS A 341 12.34 -8.61 -8.04
C HIS A 341 11.47 -7.36 -8.21
N ILE A 342 10.16 -7.56 -8.44
CA ILE A 342 9.16 -6.48 -8.57
C ILE A 342 8.36 -6.34 -7.28
N CYS A 343 8.15 -7.45 -6.57
CA CYS A 343 7.42 -7.47 -5.32
C CYS A 343 8.25 -6.84 -4.18
N LEU A 344 7.67 -5.89 -3.45
CA LEU A 344 8.32 -5.22 -2.31
C LEU A 344 8.80 -6.21 -1.25
N VAL A 345 8.08 -7.31 -1.03
CA VAL A 345 8.43 -8.34 -0.05
C VAL A 345 9.75 -9.03 -0.44
N ASN A 346 9.93 -9.40 -1.72
CA ASN A 346 11.17 -10.01 -2.20
C ASN A 346 12.33 -8.99 -2.25
N ILE A 347 12.04 -7.72 -2.53
CA ILE A 347 13.03 -6.64 -2.50
C ILE A 347 13.56 -6.43 -1.07
N LEU A 348 12.65 -6.38 -0.09
CA LEU A 348 13.02 -6.19 1.32
C LEU A 348 13.76 -7.38 1.91
N SER A 349 13.46 -8.60 1.46
CA SER A 349 14.17 -9.81 1.90
C SER A 349 15.54 -9.98 1.26
N GLY A 350 15.80 -9.28 0.15
CA GLY A 350 17.00 -9.49 -0.68
C GLY A 350 16.98 -10.77 -1.50
N GLY A 351 15.86 -11.51 -1.55
CA GLY A 351 15.70 -12.76 -2.29
C GLY A 351 14.24 -13.13 -2.53
N GLU A 352 14.00 -14.18 -3.33
CA GLU A 352 12.66 -14.67 -3.61
C GLU A 352 12.13 -15.49 -2.43
N ILE A 353 11.22 -14.94 -1.65
CA ILE A 353 10.52 -15.63 -0.56
C ILE A 353 9.05 -15.88 -0.88
N VAL A 354 8.48 -15.11 -1.80
CA VAL A 354 7.17 -15.34 -2.38
C VAL A 354 7.32 -15.53 -3.89
N PRO A 355 6.61 -16.49 -4.52
CA PRO A 355 6.68 -16.67 -5.97
C PRO A 355 6.13 -15.46 -6.70
N GLU A 356 6.90 -14.93 -7.66
CA GLU A 356 6.50 -13.85 -8.57
C GLU A 356 6.23 -14.42 -9.96
N LEU A 357 4.96 -14.45 -10.35
CA LEU A 357 4.53 -14.90 -11.68
C LEU A 357 4.29 -13.68 -12.57
N LEU A 358 5.18 -13.50 -13.54
CA LEU A 358 5.21 -12.32 -14.40
C LEU A 358 4.71 -12.63 -15.80
N GLN A 359 3.86 -11.80 -16.37
CA GLN A 359 3.40 -11.85 -17.75
C GLN A 359 2.77 -13.19 -18.13
N GLN A 360 3.44 -13.99 -18.96
CA GLN A 360 2.98 -15.29 -19.42
C GLN A 360 2.91 -16.34 -18.30
N LYS A 361 3.80 -16.23 -17.31
CA LYS A 361 3.77 -17.09 -16.11
C LYS A 361 2.61 -16.75 -15.16
N ALA A 362 2.00 -15.58 -15.29
CA ALA A 362 0.76 -15.27 -14.58
C ALA A 362 -0.43 -15.90 -15.33
N ASN A 363 -0.53 -17.21 -15.32
CA ASN A 363 -1.60 -18.04 -15.88
C ASN A 363 -2.21 -18.92 -14.79
N PRO A 364 -3.42 -19.48 -14.98
CA PRO A 364 -4.10 -20.28 -13.96
C PRO A 364 -3.27 -21.49 -13.50
N GLU A 365 -2.65 -22.22 -14.42
CA GLU A 365 -1.91 -23.46 -14.15
C GLU A 365 -0.72 -23.20 -13.23
N ASP A 366 0.12 -22.23 -13.57
CA ASP A 366 1.30 -21.86 -12.77
C ASP A 366 0.88 -21.32 -11.40
N ILE A 367 -0.21 -20.51 -11.33
CA ILE A 367 -0.74 -19.99 -10.05
C ILE A 367 -1.20 -21.14 -9.17
N ILE A 368 -1.95 -22.09 -9.70
CA ILE A 368 -2.45 -23.26 -8.97
C ILE A 368 -1.29 -24.13 -8.48
N GLU A 369 -0.26 -24.34 -9.29
CA GLU A 369 0.96 -25.08 -8.88
C GLU A 369 1.57 -24.44 -7.63
N LYS A 370 1.75 -23.10 -7.61
CA LYS A 370 2.32 -22.41 -6.46
C LYS A 370 1.39 -22.42 -5.24
N LEU A 371 0.07 -22.30 -5.44
CA LEU A 371 -0.91 -22.46 -4.36
C LEU A 371 -0.88 -23.87 -3.76
N LYS A 372 -0.81 -24.93 -4.58
CA LYS A 372 -0.65 -26.31 -4.11
C LYS A 372 0.59 -26.45 -3.22
N LYS A 373 1.72 -25.86 -3.61
CA LYS A 373 2.92 -25.88 -2.79
C LYS A 373 2.72 -25.22 -1.43
N ILE A 374 2.04 -24.06 -1.38
CA ILE A 374 1.67 -23.38 -0.12
C ILE A 374 0.73 -24.25 0.74
N MET A 375 -0.22 -24.94 0.10
CA MET A 375 -1.23 -25.76 0.80
C MET A 375 -0.64 -27.02 1.42
N PHE A 376 0.20 -27.74 0.66
CA PHE A 376 0.60 -29.10 1.01
C PHE A 376 2.04 -29.21 1.56
N ASP A 377 2.91 -28.25 1.23
CA ASP A 377 4.26 -28.19 1.79
C ASP A 377 4.28 -27.27 3.03
N VAL A 378 4.12 -27.88 4.19
CA VAL A 378 4.11 -27.14 5.48
C VAL A 378 5.43 -26.41 5.70
N ALA A 379 6.57 -27.02 5.39
CA ALA A 379 7.88 -26.43 5.61
C ALA A 379 8.08 -25.19 4.72
N TYR A 380 7.63 -25.24 3.47
CA TYR A 380 7.65 -24.11 2.55
C TYR A 380 6.79 -22.95 3.05
N ARG A 381 5.54 -23.24 3.48
CA ARG A 381 4.62 -22.25 4.03
C ARG A 381 5.16 -21.59 5.29
N GLU A 382 5.65 -22.38 6.23
CA GLU A 382 6.21 -21.84 7.48
C GLU A 382 7.52 -21.07 7.23
N GLY A 383 8.33 -21.51 6.29
CA GLY A 383 9.51 -20.79 5.83
C GLY A 383 9.17 -19.40 5.32
N MET A 384 8.11 -19.28 4.50
CA MET A 384 7.58 -18.00 3.99
C MET A 384 7.11 -17.09 5.13
N ILE A 385 6.31 -17.60 6.06
CA ILE A 385 5.82 -16.85 7.24
C ILE A 385 6.98 -16.38 8.12
N ASN A 386 7.98 -17.20 8.35
CA ASN A 386 9.15 -16.83 9.14
C ASN A 386 9.97 -15.70 8.48
N GLN A 387 10.05 -15.66 7.15
CA GLN A 387 10.66 -14.54 6.44
C GLN A 387 9.82 -13.27 6.55
N PHE A 388 8.47 -13.36 6.53
CA PHE A 388 7.61 -12.21 6.77
C PHE A 388 7.85 -11.58 8.14
N LYS A 389 8.03 -12.39 9.18
CA LYS A 389 8.37 -11.90 10.53
C LYS A 389 9.66 -11.10 10.54
N LYS A 390 10.71 -11.58 9.83
CA LYS A 390 11.99 -10.85 9.70
C LYS A 390 11.82 -9.52 8.94
N ILE A 391 11.07 -9.51 7.84
CA ILE A 391 10.80 -8.28 7.07
C ILE A 391 10.08 -7.24 7.93
N LYS A 392 9.20 -7.66 8.82
CA LYS A 392 8.42 -6.79 9.70
C LYS A 392 9.27 -6.15 10.81
N GLU A 393 10.33 -6.81 11.27
CA GLU A 393 11.15 -6.36 12.42
C GLU A 393 11.60 -4.89 12.36
N PRO A 394 12.13 -4.36 11.24
CA PRO A 394 12.56 -2.96 11.15
C PRO A 394 11.42 -1.93 11.34
N PHE A 395 10.18 -2.34 11.19
CA PHE A 395 9.01 -1.48 11.27
C PHE A 395 8.34 -1.48 12.66
N LEU A 396 8.76 -2.41 13.53
CA LEU A 396 8.19 -2.53 14.87
C LEU A 396 8.55 -1.32 15.74
N GLY A 397 7.55 -0.81 16.48
CA GLY A 397 7.71 0.37 17.34
C GLY A 397 7.73 1.71 16.60
N LEU A 398 7.56 1.72 15.28
CA LEU A 398 7.56 2.93 14.47
C LEU A 398 6.12 3.31 14.07
N LYS A 399 5.72 4.54 14.42
CA LYS A 399 4.55 5.22 13.88
C LYS A 399 5.01 6.26 12.86
N ALA A 400 4.81 5.98 11.58
CA ALA A 400 5.28 6.85 10.51
C ALA A 400 4.66 8.25 10.58
N SER A 401 3.34 8.34 10.82
CA SER A 401 2.63 9.62 10.95
C SER A 401 3.17 10.47 12.10
N ASN A 402 3.44 9.88 13.26
CA ASN A 402 3.98 10.58 14.43
C ASN A 402 5.41 11.08 14.16
N ARG A 403 6.28 10.25 13.59
CA ARG A 403 7.64 10.67 13.24
C ARG A 403 7.67 11.80 12.21
N VAL A 404 6.80 11.71 11.20
CA VAL A 404 6.69 12.76 10.18
C VAL A 404 6.12 14.04 10.77
N SER A 405 5.17 13.96 11.70
CA SER A 405 4.68 15.13 12.46
C SER A 405 5.81 15.83 13.23
N GLY A 406 6.67 15.07 13.93
CA GLY A 406 7.83 15.63 14.61
C GLY A 406 8.85 16.30 13.67
N ILE A 407 9.07 15.71 12.47
CA ILE A 407 9.92 16.33 11.44
C ILE A 407 9.32 17.67 10.98
N ILE A 408 8.00 17.74 10.79
CA ILE A 408 7.31 18.97 10.39
C ILE A 408 7.44 20.03 11.47
N GLU A 409 7.25 19.65 12.74
CA GLU A 409 7.42 20.51 13.91
C GLU A 409 8.81 21.15 13.96
N GLU A 410 9.87 20.32 13.86
CA GLU A 410 11.25 20.80 13.80
C GLU A 410 11.49 21.73 12.60
N MET A 411 10.99 21.36 11.43
CA MET A 411 11.16 22.18 10.21
C MET A 411 10.41 23.50 10.33
N ALA A 412 9.19 23.50 10.86
CA ALA A 412 8.38 24.70 11.02
C ALA A 412 8.94 25.62 12.13
N GLY A 413 9.67 25.07 13.09
CA GLY A 413 10.11 25.78 14.28
C GLY A 413 8.95 26.03 15.26
N TRP A 414 7.97 25.11 15.28
CA TRP A 414 6.88 25.18 16.25
C TRP A 414 7.43 24.75 17.62
N VAL A 415 7.33 25.65 18.56
CA VAL A 415 7.71 25.37 19.95
C VAL A 415 6.47 24.87 20.68
N GLN A 416 6.60 23.74 21.36
CA GLN A 416 5.56 23.27 22.28
C GLN A 416 5.52 24.15 23.53
#